data_531ee0b5c8085f780dbfc43271c32236
#
_entry.id   531ee0b5c8085f780dbfc43271c32236
#
_cell.length_a   1.000
_cell.length_b   1.000
_cell.length_c   1.000
_cell.angle_alpha   90.00
_cell.angle_beta   90.00
_cell.angle_gamma   90.00
#
_symmetry.space_group_name_H-M   'P 1'
#
loop_
_entity.id
_entity.type
_entity.pdbx_description
1 polymer ?
#
loop_
_entity_poly.entity_id
_entity_poly.type
_entity_poly.pdbx_seq_one_letter_code
_entity_poly.pdbx_strand_id
1 'polypeptide(L)' 'MEFKLNFNMDNAAFDFAEGEIVRILRQVEERLNVGRDSATIMDINGNVIGHWEIED' A
#
# COMPACT_ATOMS: atom_id res chain seq x y z
N MET A 1 -9.80 17.94 0.61
CA MET A 1 -8.84 16.94 0.11
C MET A 1 -8.46 15.98 1.23
N GLU A 2 -8.45 14.71 0.93
CA GLU A 2 -8.19 13.68 1.94
C GLU A 2 -7.36 12.55 1.33
N PHE A 3 -6.37 12.06 2.06
CA PHE A 3 -5.59 10.89 1.66
C PHE A 3 -6.08 9.69 2.46
N LYS A 4 -6.51 8.64 1.76
CA LYS A 4 -7.00 7.42 2.39
C LYS A 4 -6.14 6.25 1.96
N LEU A 5 -5.70 5.46 2.93
CA LEU A 5 -4.91 4.27 2.69
C LEU A 5 -5.32 3.19 3.68
N ASN A 6 -5.65 2.01 3.19
CA ASN A 6 -5.85 0.87 4.07
C ASN A 6 -5.45 -0.42 3.37
N PHE A 7 -5.03 -1.38 4.15
CA PHE A 7 -4.76 -2.72 3.67
C PHE A 7 -4.89 -3.71 4.81
N ASN A 8 -5.16 -4.94 4.40
CA ASN A 8 -5.39 -6.07 5.31
C ASN A 8 -4.06 -6.78 5.57
N MET A 9 -3.83 -7.20 6.81
CA MET A 9 -2.59 -7.82 7.26
C MET A 9 -2.79 -9.27 7.73
N ASP A 10 -3.78 -9.97 7.18
CA ASP A 10 -4.19 -11.29 7.68
C ASP A 10 -3.41 -12.46 7.11
N ASN A 11 -2.54 -12.25 6.13
CA ASN A 11 -1.83 -13.35 5.49
C ASN A 11 -0.37 -13.46 5.95
N ALA A 12 0.29 -14.55 5.52
CA ALA A 12 1.66 -14.88 5.93
C ALA A 12 2.72 -13.84 5.53
N ALA A 13 2.42 -12.96 4.57
CA ALA A 13 3.34 -11.89 4.19
C ALA A 13 3.62 -10.95 5.37
N PHE A 14 2.74 -10.95 6.38
CA PHE A 14 2.85 -10.09 7.56
C PHE A 14 3.42 -10.79 8.79
N ASP A 15 4.05 -11.95 8.62
CA ASP A 15 4.79 -12.61 9.71
C ASP A 15 5.91 -11.70 10.23
N PHE A 16 6.47 -10.84 9.38
CA PHE A 16 7.39 -9.76 9.73
C PHE A 16 6.75 -8.43 9.35
N ALA A 17 5.71 -8.07 10.10
CA ALA A 17 4.80 -6.99 9.74
C ALA A 17 5.50 -5.65 9.47
N GLU A 18 6.48 -5.26 10.30
CA GLU A 18 7.16 -3.97 10.13
C GLU A 18 7.86 -3.88 8.77
N GLY A 19 8.56 -4.95 8.37
CA GLY A 19 9.25 -4.98 7.07
C GLY A 19 8.31 -4.88 5.90
N GLU A 20 7.20 -5.59 5.97
CA GLU A 20 6.21 -5.56 4.89
C GLU A 20 5.50 -4.21 4.82
N ILE A 21 5.17 -3.62 5.95
CA ILE A 21 4.57 -2.28 6.00
C ILE A 21 5.51 -1.24 5.38
N VAL A 22 6.79 -1.28 5.74
CA VAL A 22 7.80 -0.36 5.18
C VAL A 22 7.87 -0.52 3.65
N ARG A 23 7.91 -1.75 3.16
CA ARG A 23 7.94 -2.03 1.72
C ARG A 23 6.73 -1.41 1.01
N ILE A 24 5.54 -1.61 1.58
CA ILE A 24 4.29 -1.08 1.02
C ILE A 24 4.32 0.45 0.99
N LEU A 25 4.74 1.08 2.08
CA LEU A 25 4.77 2.54 2.16
C LEU A 25 5.78 3.14 1.19
N ARG A 26 6.92 2.48 0.96
CA ARG A 26 7.89 2.90 -0.06
C ARG A 26 7.29 2.81 -1.46
N GLN A 27 6.50 1.79 -1.73
CA GLN A 27 5.84 1.63 -3.01
C GLN A 27 4.81 2.74 -3.23
N VAL A 28 4.05 3.09 -2.19
CA VAL A 28 3.12 4.23 -2.25
C VAL A 28 3.88 5.52 -2.56
N GLU A 29 5.01 5.74 -1.89
CA GLU A 29 5.86 6.90 -2.13
C GLU A 29 6.28 6.98 -3.61
N GLU A 30 6.74 5.89 -4.19
CA GLU A 30 7.15 5.85 -5.59
C GLU A 30 6.01 6.22 -6.54
N ARG A 31 4.80 5.71 -6.28
CA ARG A 31 3.62 6.03 -7.08
C ARG A 31 3.26 7.50 -7.00
N LEU A 32 3.31 8.07 -5.81
CA LEU A 32 3.06 9.49 -5.61
C LEU A 32 4.07 10.34 -6.36
N ASN A 33 5.35 9.93 -6.34
CA ASN A 33 6.43 10.67 -7.01
C ASN A 33 6.26 10.72 -8.54
N VAL A 34 5.60 9.72 -9.13
CA VAL A 34 5.33 9.72 -10.58
C VAL A 34 3.94 10.28 -10.91
N GLY A 35 3.28 10.92 -9.93
CA GLY A 35 2.04 11.65 -10.19
C GLY A 35 0.76 10.84 -10.10
N ARG A 36 0.81 9.61 -9.54
CA ARG A 36 -0.40 8.83 -9.32
C ARG A 36 -1.20 9.40 -8.16
N ASP A 37 -2.51 9.31 -8.24
CA ASP A 37 -3.42 9.73 -7.16
C ASP A 37 -4.17 8.58 -6.53
N SER A 38 -3.99 7.37 -7.03
CA SER A 38 -4.57 6.16 -6.47
C SER A 38 -3.85 4.93 -7.00
N ALA A 39 -3.87 3.84 -6.25
CA ALA A 39 -3.38 2.55 -6.71
C ALA A 39 -3.84 1.45 -5.77
N THR A 40 -3.82 0.21 -6.25
CA THR A 40 -4.00 -0.95 -5.39
C THR A 40 -2.72 -1.20 -4.61
N ILE A 41 -2.87 -1.86 -3.46
CA ILE A 41 -1.76 -2.29 -2.62
C ILE A 41 -1.68 -3.80 -2.70
N MET A 42 -0.48 -4.31 -3.03
CA MET A 42 -0.23 -5.76 -3.08
C MET A 42 0.77 -6.16 -2.03
N ASP A 43 0.59 -7.36 -1.49
CA ASP A 43 1.62 -7.95 -0.62
C ASP A 43 2.80 -8.45 -1.46
N ILE A 44 3.85 -8.95 -0.80
CA ILE A 44 5.06 -9.43 -1.48
C ILE A 44 4.77 -10.64 -2.37
N ASN A 45 3.68 -11.35 -2.13
CA ASN A 45 3.27 -12.52 -2.91
C ASN A 45 2.36 -12.17 -4.10
N GLY A 46 2.07 -10.87 -4.30
CA GLY A 46 1.26 -10.40 -5.41
C GLY A 46 -0.24 -10.41 -5.16
N ASN A 47 -0.69 -10.63 -3.93
CA ASN A 47 -2.10 -10.57 -3.59
C ASN A 47 -2.52 -9.11 -3.35
N VAL A 48 -3.67 -8.71 -3.93
CA VAL A 48 -4.22 -7.40 -3.66
C VAL A 48 -4.83 -7.40 -2.26
N ILE A 49 -4.33 -6.53 -1.39
CA ILE A 49 -4.73 -6.48 0.02
C ILE A 49 -5.36 -5.15 0.43
N GLY A 50 -5.37 -4.17 -0.44
CA GLY A 50 -5.96 -2.88 -0.14
C GLY A 50 -5.76 -1.88 -1.26
N HIS A 51 -5.90 -0.61 -0.94
CA HIS A 51 -5.68 0.46 -1.91
C HIS A 51 -5.47 1.79 -1.18
N TRP A 52 -4.99 2.78 -1.92
CA TRP A 52 -4.89 4.15 -1.44
C TRP A 52 -5.41 5.11 -2.51
N GLU A 53 -5.87 6.27 -2.07
CA GLU A 53 -6.37 7.29 -2.98
C GLU A 53 -6.33 8.67 -2.35
N ILE A 54 -6.23 9.67 -3.21
CA ILE A 54 -6.41 11.08 -2.83
C ILE A 54 -7.80 11.49 -3.30
N GLU A 55 -8.63 11.98 -2.38
CA GLU A 55 -9.97 12.43 -2.70
C GLU A 55 -10.07 13.94 -2.56
N ASP A 56 -10.73 14.58 -3.49
CA ASP A 56 -11.11 15.99 -3.36
C ASP A 56 -12.44 16.13 -2.58
#